data_80a35c4434912eda39e56167c58c614e
#
_entry.id   80a35c4434912eda39e56167c58c614e
#
_cell.length_a   1.000
_cell.length_b   1.000
_cell.length_c   1.000
_cell.angle_alpha   90.00
_cell.angle_beta   90.00
_cell.angle_gamma   90.00
#
_symmetry.space_group_name_H-M   'P 1'
#
loop_
_entity.id
_entity.type
_entity.pdbx_description
1 polymer ?
#
loop_
_entity_poly.entity_id
_entity_poly.type
_entity_poly.pdbx_seq_one_letter_code
_entity_poly.pdbx_strand_id
1 'polypeptide(L)'
;MNDIIPVVSIFSAALAVCFGAIGPGLSEGRAVASAMEAIARQPEAAGTISRTLFVGLAMIETMAIYCLVIALLLLFANPFVK
;
A
#
# COMPACT_ATOMS: atom_id res chain seq x y z
N MET A 1 -19.15 7.44 26.38
CA MET A 1 -18.65 6.11 26.00
C MET A 1 -18.85 5.85 24.53
N ASN A 2 -20.08 6.00 24.06
CA ASN A 2 -20.38 5.70 22.67
C ASN A 2 -19.66 6.61 21.67
N ASP A 3 -19.28 7.80 22.11
CA ASP A 3 -18.58 8.75 21.24
C ASP A 3 -17.10 8.42 21.07
N ILE A 4 -16.53 7.66 22.01
CA ILE A 4 -15.12 7.32 21.96
C ILE A 4 -14.84 6.31 20.86
N ILE A 5 -15.71 5.29 20.72
CA ILE A 5 -15.48 4.25 19.72
C ILE A 5 -15.46 4.79 18.29
N PRO A 6 -16.42 5.62 17.86
CA PRO A 6 -16.33 6.22 16.53
C PRO A 6 -15.09 7.10 16.33
N VAL A 7 -14.75 7.91 17.31
CA VAL A 7 -13.58 8.79 17.21
C VAL A 7 -12.30 7.98 17.08
N VAL A 8 -12.13 6.96 17.93
CA VAL A 8 -10.96 6.10 17.89
C VAL A 8 -10.92 5.33 16.57
N SER A 9 -12.08 4.87 16.10
CA SER A 9 -12.15 4.13 14.84
C SER A 9 -11.72 4.97 13.66
N ILE A 10 -12.17 6.22 13.58
CA ILE A 10 -11.80 7.13 12.50
C ILE A 10 -10.30 7.41 12.55
N PHE A 11 -9.78 7.68 13.74
CA PHE A 11 -8.37 7.96 13.92
C PHE A 11 -7.52 6.73 13.55
N SER A 12 -7.97 5.54 13.98
CA SER A 12 -7.27 4.29 13.65
C SER A 12 -7.29 4.01 12.16
N ALA A 13 -8.39 4.31 11.48
CA ALA A 13 -8.49 4.14 10.03
C ALA A 13 -7.48 5.03 9.31
N ALA A 14 -7.36 6.27 9.74
CA ALA A 14 -6.40 7.21 9.17
C ALA A 14 -4.97 6.71 9.39
N LEU A 15 -4.65 6.23 10.59
CA LEU A 15 -3.33 5.71 10.90
C LEU A 15 -3.02 4.45 10.09
N ALA A 16 -4.01 3.56 9.94
CA ALA A 16 -3.82 2.32 9.21
C ALA A 16 -3.40 2.60 7.76
N VAL A 17 -4.08 3.52 7.08
CA VAL A 17 -3.74 3.86 5.70
C VAL A 17 -2.42 4.60 5.64
N CYS A 18 -2.20 5.59 6.51
CA CYS A 18 -0.98 6.39 6.49
C CYS A 18 0.25 5.54 6.71
N PHE A 19 0.29 4.75 7.77
CA PHE A 19 1.45 3.93 8.09
C PHE A 19 1.53 2.72 7.17
N GLY A 20 0.39 2.16 6.79
CA GLY A 20 0.37 1.01 5.89
C GLY A 20 0.84 1.32 4.49
N ALA A 21 0.81 2.58 4.06
CA ALA A 21 1.30 2.99 2.75
C ALA A 21 2.78 3.33 2.73
N ILE A 22 3.40 3.62 3.89
CA ILE A 22 4.80 4.05 3.94
C ILE A 22 5.74 2.95 3.43
N GLY A 23 5.60 1.73 3.97
CA GLY A 23 6.46 0.62 3.57
C GLY A 23 6.36 0.31 2.09
N PRO A 24 5.14 -0.01 1.59
CA PRO A 24 4.96 -0.27 0.17
C PRO A 24 5.39 0.90 -0.71
N GLY A 25 5.10 2.14 -0.32
CA GLY A 25 5.50 3.31 -1.10
C GLY A 25 7.01 3.40 -1.26
N LEU A 26 7.75 3.23 -0.18
CA LEU A 26 9.21 3.25 -0.24
C LEU A 26 9.76 2.09 -1.05
N SER A 27 9.19 0.89 -0.88
CA SER A 27 9.63 -0.29 -1.60
C SER A 27 9.37 -0.16 -3.09
N GLU A 28 8.21 0.37 -3.46
CA GLU A 28 7.89 0.60 -4.87
C GLU A 28 8.83 1.61 -5.49
N GLY A 29 9.14 2.70 -4.76
CA GLY A 29 10.06 3.70 -5.24
C GLY A 29 11.45 3.12 -5.49
N ARG A 30 11.94 2.30 -4.59
CA ARG A 30 13.24 1.65 -4.75
C ARG A 30 13.24 0.66 -5.90
N ALA A 31 12.17 -0.10 -6.04
CA ALA A 31 12.03 -1.06 -7.13
C ALA A 31 12.06 -0.38 -8.48
N VAL A 32 11.32 0.72 -8.61
CA VAL A 32 11.29 1.49 -9.87
C VAL A 32 12.67 2.06 -10.17
N ALA A 33 13.33 2.66 -9.18
CA ALA A 33 14.66 3.23 -9.38
C ALA A 33 15.66 2.17 -9.83
N SER A 34 15.64 1.00 -9.19
CA SER A 34 16.53 -0.11 -9.58
C SER A 34 16.23 -0.61 -10.98
N ALA A 35 14.95 -0.71 -11.33
CA ALA A 35 14.54 -1.16 -12.66
C ALA A 35 14.99 -0.17 -13.74
N MET A 36 14.88 1.13 -13.47
CA MET A 36 15.32 2.13 -14.42
C MET A 36 16.81 2.07 -14.67
N GLU A 37 17.60 1.88 -13.61
CA GLU A 37 19.04 1.70 -13.74
C GLU A 37 19.38 0.44 -14.54
N ALA A 38 18.68 -0.65 -14.27
CA ALA A 38 18.91 -1.91 -14.98
C ALA A 38 18.60 -1.78 -16.46
N ILE A 39 17.51 -1.09 -16.81
CA ILE A 39 17.14 -0.86 -18.21
C ILE A 39 18.18 0.02 -18.89
N ALA A 40 18.70 1.01 -18.17
CA ALA A 40 19.72 1.88 -18.73
C ALA A 40 21.01 1.11 -19.08
N ARG A 41 21.34 0.12 -18.26
CA ARG A 41 22.54 -0.71 -18.52
C ARG A 41 22.29 -1.79 -19.57
N GLN A 42 21.07 -2.32 -19.61
CA GLN A 42 20.70 -3.42 -20.51
C GLN A 42 19.37 -3.09 -21.19
N PRO A 43 19.39 -2.19 -22.17
CA PRO A 43 18.17 -1.79 -22.86
C PRO A 43 17.41 -2.96 -23.50
N GLU A 44 18.14 -3.99 -23.94
CA GLU A 44 17.54 -5.17 -24.55
C GLU A 44 16.69 -5.99 -23.57
N ALA A 45 16.88 -5.78 -22.27
CA ALA A 45 16.11 -6.50 -21.24
C ALA A 45 14.92 -5.68 -20.77
N ALA A 46 14.64 -4.51 -21.36
CA ALA A 46 13.59 -3.62 -20.90
C ALA A 46 12.22 -4.30 -20.76
N GLY A 47 11.85 -5.13 -21.73
CA GLY A 47 10.58 -5.84 -21.70
C GLY A 47 10.44 -6.78 -20.53
N THR A 48 11.47 -7.57 -20.27
CA THR A 48 11.49 -8.52 -19.16
C THR A 48 11.49 -7.79 -17.82
N ILE A 49 12.32 -6.75 -17.71
CA ILE A 49 12.42 -5.98 -16.48
C ILE A 49 11.09 -5.30 -16.18
N SER A 50 10.44 -4.69 -17.18
CA SER A 50 9.17 -4.01 -17.00
C SER A 50 8.07 -4.96 -16.55
N ARG A 51 7.99 -6.16 -17.13
CA ARG A 51 6.97 -7.13 -16.74
C ARG A 51 7.19 -7.62 -15.31
N THR A 52 8.43 -7.93 -14.96
CA THR A 52 8.77 -8.38 -13.61
C THR A 52 8.49 -7.29 -12.59
N LEU A 53 8.85 -6.05 -12.93
CA LEU A 53 8.58 -4.90 -12.08
C LEU A 53 7.08 -4.74 -11.84
N PHE A 54 6.28 -4.82 -12.90
CA PHE A 54 4.83 -4.66 -12.78
C PHE A 54 4.23 -5.68 -11.82
N VAL A 55 4.64 -6.95 -11.96
CA VAL A 55 4.16 -8.02 -11.06
C VAL A 55 4.61 -7.75 -9.63
N GLY A 56 5.86 -7.36 -9.44
CA GLY A 56 6.38 -7.05 -8.12
C GLY A 56 5.66 -5.88 -7.46
N LEU A 57 5.41 -4.82 -8.23
CA LEU A 57 4.67 -3.66 -7.72
C LEU A 57 3.25 -4.03 -7.31
N ALA A 58 2.59 -4.89 -8.09
CA ALA A 58 1.25 -5.34 -7.75
C ALA A 58 1.23 -6.11 -6.43
N MET A 59 2.24 -6.95 -6.21
CA MET A 59 2.35 -7.72 -4.97
C MET A 59 2.65 -6.82 -3.77
N ILE A 60 3.51 -5.82 -3.95
CA ILE A 60 3.81 -4.87 -2.88
C ILE A 60 2.56 -4.06 -2.54
N GLU A 61 1.81 -3.66 -3.55
CA GLU A 61 0.61 -2.85 -3.37
C GLU A 61 -0.47 -3.59 -2.59
N THR A 62 -0.51 -4.93 -2.63
CA THR A 62 -1.51 -5.68 -1.85
C THR A 62 -1.40 -5.41 -0.36
N MET A 63 -0.22 -5.10 0.14
CA MET A 63 -0.04 -4.80 1.55
C MET A 63 -0.73 -3.48 1.92
N ALA A 64 -0.62 -2.47 1.06
CA ALA A 64 -1.32 -1.21 1.26
C ALA A 64 -2.84 -1.39 1.13
N ILE A 65 -3.27 -2.26 0.22
CA ILE A 65 -4.68 -2.57 0.04
C ILE A 65 -5.25 -3.24 1.28
N TYR A 66 -4.52 -4.15 1.92
CA TYR A 66 -4.97 -4.75 3.17
C TYR A 66 -5.20 -3.70 4.24
N CYS A 67 -4.29 -2.73 4.36
CA CYS A 67 -4.46 -1.65 5.33
C CYS A 67 -5.67 -0.77 4.98
N LEU A 68 -5.88 -0.53 3.69
CA LEU A 68 -7.06 0.19 3.23
C LEU A 68 -8.34 -0.54 3.58
N VAL A 69 -8.37 -1.87 3.40
CA VAL A 69 -9.55 -2.67 3.74
C VAL A 69 -9.86 -2.56 5.23
N ILE A 70 -8.84 -2.64 6.08
CA ILE A 70 -9.04 -2.47 7.52
C ILE A 70 -9.61 -1.07 7.82
N ALA A 71 -9.08 -0.04 7.16
CA ALA A 71 -9.57 1.32 7.35
C ALA A 71 -11.04 1.46 6.94
N LEU A 72 -11.42 0.86 5.81
CA LEU A 72 -12.80 0.90 5.33
C LEU A 72 -13.74 0.16 6.27
N LEU A 73 -13.30 -0.97 6.83
CA LEU A 73 -14.08 -1.69 7.81
C LEU A 73 -14.31 -0.84 9.06
N LEU A 74 -13.30 -0.13 9.51
CA LEU A 74 -13.43 0.73 10.67
C LEU A 74 -14.36 1.91 10.42
N LEU A 75 -14.36 2.44 9.20
CA LEU A 75 -15.17 3.60 8.87
C LEU A 75 -16.63 3.25 8.56
N PHE A 76 -16.87 2.14 7.86
CA PHE A 76 -18.18 1.87 7.28
C PHE A 76 -18.85 0.59 7.78
N ALA A 77 -18.07 -0.37 8.26
CA ALA A 77 -18.62 -1.67 8.66
C ALA A 77 -18.08 -2.11 10.02
N ASN A 78 -17.85 -1.15 10.90
CA ASN A 78 -17.31 -1.42 12.22
C ASN A 78 -18.34 -2.15 13.08
N PRO A 79 -18.06 -3.39 13.54
CA PRO A 79 -19.03 -4.14 14.36
C PRO A 79 -19.21 -3.56 15.76
N PHE A 80 -18.30 -2.70 16.20
CA PHE A 80 -18.36 -2.09 17.54
C PHE A 80 -19.08 -0.74 17.54
N VAL A 81 -19.45 -0.22 16.38
CA VAL A 81 -20.17 1.04 16.25
C VAL A 81 -21.58 0.73 15.75
N LYS A 82 -22.57 1.22 16.49
CA LYS A 82 -23.98 1.01 16.13
C LYS A 82 -24.71 2.29 15.89
#